data_b5861d813db9ff6383f838e15f19dcec
#
_entry.id   b5861d813db9ff6383f838e15f19dcec
#
_cell.length_a   1.000
_cell.length_b   1.000
_cell.length_c   1.000
_cell.angle_alpha   90.00
_cell.angle_beta   90.00
_cell.angle_gamma   90.00
#
_symmetry.space_group_name_H-M   'P 1'
#
loop_
_entity.id
_entity.type
_entity.pdbx_description
1 polymer ?
#
loop_
_entity_poly.entity_id
_entity_poly.type
_entity_poly.pdbx_seq_one_letter_code
_entity_poly.pdbx_strand_id
1 'polypeptide(L)'
;MTKNEVLMRDVIIKYHPKFRESASLREQGINDPDIFNIEHLVEQSLAAVGPYEFVDESGYDFTDFSDSKTVTVNEKTGNTCIQSVEAKIGALRVVVFNPITGETDYFFVPKNQVKKIKKPSSGKKSVGKEKIEFTYSTFRHGYGKFDQYRVSTFKDLALR
;
A
#
# COMPACT_ATOMS: atom_id res chain seq x y z
N MET A 1 9.08 -20.16 -0.41
CA MET A 1 9.24 -18.70 -0.36
C MET A 1 10.29 -18.28 -1.39
N THR A 2 9.97 -17.36 -2.28
CA THR A 2 10.93 -16.85 -3.26
C THR A 2 11.97 -15.93 -2.62
N LYS A 3 13.10 -15.70 -3.31
CA LYS A 3 14.13 -14.76 -2.87
C LYS A 3 13.56 -13.36 -2.62
N ASN A 4 12.64 -12.90 -3.47
CA ASN A 4 12.03 -11.59 -3.36
C ASN A 4 11.01 -11.52 -2.22
N GLU A 5 10.29 -12.59 -1.93
CA GLU A 5 9.42 -12.67 -0.77
C GLU A 5 10.21 -12.60 0.54
N VAL A 6 11.36 -13.28 0.60
CA VAL A 6 12.26 -13.21 1.74
C VAL A 6 12.79 -11.78 1.90
N LEU A 7 13.28 -11.19 0.83
CA LEU A 7 13.78 -9.81 0.82
C LEU A 7 12.69 -8.84 1.27
N MET A 8 11.48 -8.98 0.76
CA MET A 8 10.34 -8.15 1.11
C MET A 8 9.97 -8.29 2.58
N ARG A 9 9.92 -9.52 3.08
CA ARG A 9 9.67 -9.79 4.49
C ARG A 9 10.73 -9.16 5.38
N ASP A 10 12.00 -9.29 5.02
CA ASP A 10 13.11 -8.74 5.80
C ASP A 10 13.08 -7.20 5.79
N VAL A 11 12.75 -6.58 4.66
CA VAL A 11 12.57 -5.13 4.54
C VAL A 11 11.43 -4.67 5.45
N ILE A 12 10.29 -5.35 5.42
CA ILE A 12 9.14 -5.03 6.26
C ILE A 12 9.50 -5.13 7.74
N ILE A 13 10.12 -6.21 8.17
CA ILE A 13 10.54 -6.41 9.55
C ILE A 13 11.51 -5.31 10.00
N LYS A 14 12.48 -4.98 9.15
CA LYS A 14 13.50 -3.96 9.44
C LYS A 14 12.90 -2.56 9.59
N TYR A 15 12.00 -2.17 8.69
CA TYR A 15 11.52 -0.78 8.60
C TYR A 15 10.14 -0.54 9.17
N HIS A 16 9.40 -1.58 9.50
CA HIS A 16 8.06 -1.44 10.06
C HIS A 16 7.98 -0.48 11.26
N PRO A 17 8.86 -0.55 12.29
CA PRO A 17 8.84 0.40 13.37
C PRO A 17 9.11 1.84 12.94
N LYS A 18 9.97 2.03 11.94
CA LYS A 18 10.37 3.34 11.43
C LYS A 18 9.39 3.91 10.40
N PHE A 19 8.61 3.08 9.74
CA PHE A 19 7.62 3.51 8.75
C PHE A 19 6.59 4.45 9.37
N ARG A 20 6.15 4.17 10.57
CA ARG A 20 5.23 5.03 11.33
C ARG A 20 5.82 6.40 11.67
N GLU A 21 7.12 6.43 11.88
CA GLU A 21 7.85 7.62 12.29
C GLU A 21 8.34 8.46 11.12
N SER A 22 8.18 7.98 9.88
CA SER A 22 8.76 8.61 8.70
C SER A 22 8.32 10.06 8.52
N ALA A 23 7.05 10.37 8.74
CA ALA A 23 6.52 11.74 8.65
C ALA A 23 7.20 12.65 9.69
N SER A 24 7.29 12.20 10.94
CA SER A 24 7.93 12.94 12.02
C SER A 24 9.44 13.13 11.75
N LEU A 25 10.11 12.13 11.22
CA LEU A 25 11.52 12.22 10.85
C LEU A 25 11.75 13.26 9.74
N ARG A 26 10.86 13.30 8.75
CA ARG A 26 10.91 14.32 7.68
C ARG A 26 10.72 15.73 8.23
N GLU A 27 9.79 15.92 9.15
CA GLU A 27 9.57 17.20 9.83
C GLU A 27 10.82 17.66 10.60
N GLN A 28 11.59 16.73 11.16
CA GLN A 28 12.85 16.99 11.83
C GLN A 28 14.04 17.20 10.87
N GLY A 29 13.81 17.12 9.57
CA GLY A 29 14.87 17.26 8.56
C GLY A 29 15.75 16.02 8.38
N ILE A 30 15.36 14.90 8.96
CA ILE A 30 16.07 13.62 8.82
C ILE A 30 15.61 12.95 7.53
N ASN A 31 16.53 12.76 6.60
CA ASN A 31 16.27 12.15 5.31
C ASN A 31 17.10 10.87 5.15
N ASP A 32 16.58 9.74 5.67
CA ASP A 32 17.18 8.42 5.49
C ASP A 32 16.58 7.76 4.26
N PRO A 33 17.35 7.56 3.17
CA PRO A 33 16.83 6.96 1.93
C PRO A 33 16.24 5.58 2.12
N ASP A 34 16.79 4.77 3.03
CA ASP A 34 16.29 3.42 3.31
C ASP A 34 14.89 3.42 3.91
N ILE A 35 14.56 4.44 4.69
CA ILE A 35 13.23 4.59 5.30
C ILE A 35 12.22 5.08 4.26
N PHE A 36 12.60 6.10 3.48
CA PHE A 36 11.67 6.75 2.56
C PHE A 36 11.49 6.02 1.23
N ASN A 37 12.34 5.05 0.94
CA ASN A 37 12.26 4.24 -0.28
C ASN A 37 11.54 2.91 -0.10
N ILE A 38 10.88 2.66 1.03
CA ILE A 38 10.18 1.39 1.25
C ILE A 38 9.10 1.13 0.20
N GLU A 39 8.38 2.16 -0.24
CA GLU A 39 7.38 2.04 -1.31
C GLU A 39 8.01 1.58 -2.61
N HIS A 40 9.16 2.14 -2.96
CA HIS A 40 9.91 1.76 -4.15
C HIS A 40 10.42 0.32 -4.09
N LEU A 41 10.87 -0.14 -2.91
CA LEU A 41 11.26 -1.53 -2.70
C LEU A 41 10.07 -2.48 -2.88
N VAL A 42 8.89 -2.08 -2.41
CA VAL A 42 7.65 -2.85 -2.62
C VAL A 42 7.33 -2.95 -4.11
N GLU A 43 7.36 -1.84 -4.83
CA GLU A 43 7.10 -1.79 -6.27
C GLU A 43 8.05 -2.68 -7.06
N GLN A 44 9.34 -2.58 -6.80
CA GLN A 44 10.35 -3.41 -7.46
C GLN A 44 10.20 -4.90 -7.12
N SER A 45 9.87 -5.22 -5.88
CA SER A 45 9.66 -6.60 -5.45
C SER A 45 8.43 -7.22 -6.09
N LEU A 46 7.35 -6.47 -6.24
CA LEU A 46 6.16 -6.90 -6.97
C LEU A 46 6.49 -7.20 -8.44
N ALA A 47 7.19 -6.28 -9.11
CA ALA A 47 7.57 -6.44 -10.51
C ALA A 47 8.56 -7.61 -10.73
N ALA A 48 9.39 -7.92 -9.74
CA ALA A 48 10.32 -9.05 -9.83
C ALA A 48 9.62 -10.41 -9.72
N VAL A 49 8.45 -10.48 -9.13
CA VAL A 49 7.65 -11.72 -8.95
C VAL A 49 6.53 -11.80 -9.99
N GLY A 50 5.87 -10.70 -10.28
CA GLY A 50 4.70 -10.66 -11.16
C GLY A 50 5.04 -10.65 -12.65
N PRO A 51 4.02 -10.88 -13.52
CA PRO A 51 4.19 -10.90 -14.97
C PRO A 51 4.11 -9.52 -15.62
N TYR A 52 4.48 -8.46 -14.93
CA TYR A 52 4.50 -7.06 -15.38
C TYR A 52 5.84 -6.43 -15.00
N GLU A 53 6.14 -5.31 -15.62
CA GLU A 53 7.35 -4.54 -15.35
C GLU A 53 7.01 -3.23 -14.66
N PHE A 54 7.95 -2.71 -13.87
CA PHE A 54 7.85 -1.38 -13.29
C PHE A 54 8.15 -0.32 -14.35
N VAL A 55 7.30 0.70 -14.46
CA VAL A 55 7.43 1.74 -15.48
C VAL A 55 7.41 3.17 -14.95
N ASP A 56 7.03 3.39 -13.68
CA ASP A 56 6.98 4.70 -13.03
C ASP A 56 6.31 5.79 -13.90
N GLU A 57 5.15 5.46 -14.45
CA GLU A 57 4.36 6.39 -15.23
C GLU A 57 3.41 7.21 -14.37
N SER A 58 3.04 8.39 -14.86
CA SER A 58 2.03 9.20 -14.20
C SER A 58 0.69 8.47 -14.17
N GLY A 59 0.22 8.14 -12.98
CA GLY A 59 -1.06 7.50 -12.73
C GLY A 59 -1.02 5.98 -12.59
N TYR A 60 0.12 5.32 -12.86
CA TYR A 60 0.30 3.89 -12.63
C TYR A 60 1.79 3.51 -12.53
N ASP A 61 2.08 2.40 -11.89
CA ASP A 61 3.45 1.95 -11.62
C ASP A 61 3.91 0.80 -12.54
N PHE A 62 2.99 0.03 -13.12
CA PHE A 62 3.31 -1.20 -13.83
C PHE A 62 2.74 -1.23 -15.25
N THR A 63 3.34 -2.07 -16.10
CA THR A 63 2.93 -2.22 -17.50
C THR A 63 1.49 -2.72 -17.71
N ASP A 64 0.88 -3.30 -16.68
CA ASP A 64 -0.54 -3.70 -16.69
C ASP A 64 -1.49 -2.59 -16.23
N PHE A 65 -1.01 -1.35 -16.10
CA PHE A 65 -1.72 -0.16 -15.62
C PHE A 65 -2.14 -0.24 -14.15
N SER A 66 -1.68 -1.22 -13.40
CA SER A 66 -1.91 -1.27 -11.95
C SER A 66 -0.95 -0.35 -11.21
N ASP A 67 -1.33 -0.02 -10.00
CA ASP A 67 -0.55 0.83 -9.11
C ASP A 67 -0.28 0.13 -7.79
N SER A 68 0.85 0.41 -7.19
CA SER A 68 1.21 -0.11 -5.88
C SER A 68 0.99 0.97 -4.82
N LYS A 69 0.36 0.59 -3.73
CA LYS A 69 0.14 1.48 -2.58
C LYS A 69 0.64 0.79 -1.32
N THR A 70 1.46 1.49 -0.57
CA THR A 70 1.95 1.03 0.72
C THR A 70 1.46 1.99 1.80
N VAL A 71 0.70 1.49 2.75
CA VAL A 71 0.02 2.29 3.77
C VAL A 71 0.18 1.69 5.16
N THR A 72 -0.03 2.50 6.17
CA THR A 72 0.02 2.09 7.57
C THR A 72 -1.32 2.37 8.25
N VAL A 73 -1.80 1.41 9.02
CA VAL A 73 -2.98 1.59 9.87
C VAL A 73 -2.65 2.54 11.02
N ASN A 74 -3.54 3.50 11.27
CA ASN A 74 -3.42 4.34 12.46
C ASN A 74 -3.66 3.49 13.71
N GLU A 75 -2.66 3.39 14.57
CA GLU A 75 -2.73 2.47 15.73
C GLU A 75 -3.72 2.91 16.80
N LYS A 76 -4.15 4.17 16.81
CA LYS A 76 -5.13 4.69 17.76
C LYS A 76 -6.57 4.49 17.28
N THR A 77 -6.82 4.71 16.00
CA THR A 77 -8.17 4.72 15.42
C THR A 77 -8.47 3.50 14.55
N GLY A 78 -7.45 2.80 14.07
CA GLY A 78 -7.59 1.75 13.06
C GLY A 78 -7.82 2.28 11.64
N ASN A 79 -7.95 3.58 11.46
CA ASN A 79 -8.22 4.17 10.15
C ASN A 79 -7.02 4.05 9.21
N THR A 80 -7.32 3.80 7.95
CA THR A 80 -6.33 3.72 6.87
C THR A 80 -6.85 4.46 5.66
N CYS A 81 -5.97 5.22 5.02
CA CYS A 81 -6.31 6.00 3.85
C CYS A 81 -5.28 5.78 2.74
N ILE A 82 -5.75 5.31 1.60
CA ILE A 82 -4.97 5.23 0.37
C ILE A 82 -5.17 6.52 -0.39
N GLN A 83 -4.11 7.33 -0.50
CA GLN A 83 -4.13 8.63 -1.15
C GLN A 83 -3.81 8.53 -2.65
N SER A 84 -4.12 9.59 -3.38
CA SER A 84 -3.73 9.79 -4.77
C SER A 84 -4.14 8.62 -5.70
N VAL A 85 -5.38 8.18 -5.57
CA VAL A 85 -5.97 7.20 -6.49
C VAL A 85 -6.40 7.94 -7.75
N GLU A 86 -5.60 7.82 -8.80
CA GLU A 86 -5.81 8.56 -10.05
C GLU A 86 -6.74 7.82 -11.02
N ALA A 87 -7.35 8.57 -11.94
CA ALA A 87 -8.31 8.03 -12.90
C ALA A 87 -7.72 7.00 -13.88
N LYS A 88 -6.42 7.11 -14.17
CA LYS A 88 -5.69 6.20 -15.08
C LYS A 88 -5.35 4.86 -14.45
N ILE A 89 -5.46 4.73 -13.14
CA ILE A 89 -5.12 3.49 -12.44
C ILE A 89 -6.06 2.37 -12.88
N GLY A 90 -5.47 1.22 -13.18
CA GLY A 90 -6.17 -0.04 -13.34
C GLY A 90 -6.49 -0.65 -11.98
N ALA A 91 -5.93 -1.81 -11.67
CA ALA A 91 -6.03 -2.42 -10.36
C ALA A 91 -5.08 -1.77 -9.35
N LEU A 92 -5.34 -1.97 -8.06
CA LEU A 92 -4.42 -1.61 -6.97
C LEU A 92 -3.85 -2.85 -6.31
N ARG A 93 -2.55 -2.83 -6.06
CA ARG A 93 -1.86 -3.76 -5.18
C ARG A 93 -1.48 -3.02 -3.92
N VAL A 94 -2.08 -3.40 -2.79
CA VAL A 94 -1.96 -2.66 -1.54
C VAL A 94 -1.23 -3.49 -0.49
N VAL A 95 -0.19 -2.92 0.08
CA VAL A 95 0.54 -3.48 1.21
C VAL A 95 0.21 -2.62 2.44
N VAL A 96 -0.35 -3.24 3.45
CA VAL A 96 -0.80 -2.58 4.67
C VAL A 96 0.04 -3.02 5.84
N PHE A 97 0.76 -2.10 6.46
CA PHE A 97 1.41 -2.32 7.75
C PHE A 97 0.40 -2.07 8.86
N ASN A 98 0.16 -3.09 9.68
CA ASN A 98 -0.78 -2.97 10.79
C ASN A 98 -0.02 -3.01 12.13
N PRO A 99 0.26 -1.86 12.75
CA PRO A 99 0.97 -1.81 14.03
C PRO A 99 0.13 -2.35 15.20
N ILE A 100 -1.19 -2.46 15.05
CA ILE A 100 -2.08 -3.01 16.07
C ILE A 100 -1.85 -4.52 16.20
N THR A 101 -1.72 -5.22 15.08
CA THR A 101 -1.46 -6.68 15.04
C THR A 101 0.03 -7.02 14.95
N GLY A 102 0.87 -6.07 14.52
CA GLY A 102 2.27 -6.31 14.19
C GLY A 102 2.48 -7.05 12.86
N GLU A 103 1.43 -7.21 12.08
CA GLU A 103 1.45 -7.96 10.82
C GLU A 103 1.36 -7.04 9.60
N THR A 104 1.75 -7.59 8.46
CA THR A 104 1.56 -6.97 7.16
C THR A 104 0.48 -7.73 6.39
N ASP A 105 -0.48 -6.99 5.87
CA ASP A 105 -1.60 -7.54 5.12
C ASP A 105 -1.56 -7.09 3.67
N TYR A 106 -2.09 -7.91 2.77
CA TYR A 106 -2.02 -7.70 1.32
C TYR A 106 -3.41 -7.70 0.71
N PHE A 107 -3.65 -6.74 -0.20
CA PHE A 107 -4.94 -6.58 -0.86
C PHE A 107 -4.77 -6.34 -2.35
N PHE A 108 -5.59 -7.00 -3.15
CA PHE A 108 -5.72 -6.73 -4.56
C PHE A 108 -7.12 -6.18 -4.85
N VAL A 109 -7.19 -4.94 -5.33
CA VAL A 109 -8.45 -4.29 -5.68
C VAL A 109 -8.55 -4.25 -7.20
N PRO A 110 -9.46 -5.02 -7.81
CA PRO A 110 -9.65 -4.99 -9.27
C PRO A 110 -10.09 -3.61 -9.77
N LYS A 111 -9.76 -3.29 -11.01
CA LYS A 111 -10.05 -1.99 -11.62
C LYS A 111 -11.52 -1.55 -11.47
N ASN A 112 -12.47 -2.45 -11.69
CA ASN A 112 -13.89 -2.14 -11.58
C ASN A 112 -14.30 -1.83 -10.13
N GLN A 113 -13.61 -2.40 -9.15
CA GLN A 113 -13.86 -2.13 -7.73
C GLN A 113 -13.21 -0.83 -7.28
N VAL A 114 -12.01 -0.51 -7.77
CA VAL A 114 -11.36 0.78 -7.50
C VAL A 114 -12.30 1.94 -7.82
N LYS A 115 -12.94 1.89 -8.98
CA LYS A 115 -13.91 2.92 -9.41
C LYS A 115 -15.12 3.05 -8.50
N LYS A 116 -15.53 1.95 -7.85
CA LYS A 116 -16.71 1.93 -6.98
C LYS A 116 -16.42 2.43 -5.57
N ILE A 117 -15.20 2.22 -5.06
CA ILE A 117 -14.88 2.50 -3.65
C ILE A 117 -14.08 3.77 -3.45
N LYS A 118 -13.48 4.33 -4.51
CA LYS A 118 -12.77 5.59 -4.40
C LYS A 118 -13.74 6.76 -4.21
N LYS A 119 -13.29 7.77 -3.48
CA LYS A 119 -14.05 8.99 -3.19
C LYS A 119 -13.16 10.23 -3.29
N PRO A 120 -13.72 11.42 -3.49
CA PRO A 120 -12.93 12.65 -3.55
C PRO A 120 -12.10 12.85 -2.28
N SER A 121 -10.85 13.27 -2.47
CA SER A 121 -9.99 13.67 -1.36
C SER A 121 -10.42 15.04 -0.83
N SER A 122 -10.35 15.23 0.50
CA SER A 122 -10.60 16.51 1.15
C SER A 122 -9.31 17.33 1.21
N GLY A 123 -9.44 18.67 1.13
CA GLY A 123 -8.33 19.62 1.25
C GLY A 123 -7.93 20.27 -0.07
N LYS A 124 -7.36 21.48 0.05
CA LYS A 124 -7.04 22.36 -1.09
C LYS A 124 -5.99 21.78 -2.04
N LYS A 125 -5.01 21.03 -1.50
CA LYS A 125 -3.94 20.40 -2.29
C LYS A 125 -4.38 19.11 -3.00
N SER A 126 -5.58 18.62 -2.69
CA SER A 126 -6.11 17.34 -3.18
C SER A 126 -7.24 17.51 -4.19
N VAL A 127 -7.45 18.72 -4.72
CA VAL A 127 -8.48 18.98 -5.73
C VAL A 127 -8.24 18.10 -6.96
N GLY A 128 -9.27 17.36 -7.38
CA GLY A 128 -9.19 16.42 -8.50
C GLY A 128 -8.54 15.07 -8.18
N LYS A 129 -8.07 14.85 -6.95
CA LYS A 129 -7.54 13.56 -6.49
C LYS A 129 -8.61 12.77 -5.75
N GLU A 130 -8.46 11.45 -5.75
CA GLU A 130 -9.37 10.54 -5.06
C GLU A 130 -8.60 9.68 -4.05
N LYS A 131 -9.34 9.13 -3.08
CA LYS A 131 -8.80 8.29 -2.01
C LYS A 131 -9.69 7.07 -1.77
N ILE A 132 -9.13 6.07 -1.11
CA ILE A 132 -9.85 4.92 -0.59
C ILE A 132 -9.60 4.87 0.92
N GLU A 133 -10.66 4.77 1.72
CA GLU A 133 -10.59 4.67 3.16
C GLU A 133 -11.17 3.36 3.65
N PHE A 134 -10.54 2.78 4.68
CA PHE A 134 -11.04 1.62 5.38
C PHE A 134 -10.51 1.62 6.82
N THR A 135 -11.13 0.83 7.68
CA THR A 135 -10.80 0.81 9.11
C THR A 135 -10.57 -0.62 9.59
N TYR A 136 -9.46 -0.81 10.30
CA TYR A 136 -9.21 -2.04 11.03
C TYR A 136 -9.98 -2.04 12.35
N SER A 137 -10.75 -3.08 12.60
CA SER A 137 -11.48 -3.27 13.84
C SER A 137 -10.80 -4.34 14.69
N THR A 138 -10.33 -3.94 15.88
CA THR A 138 -9.77 -4.88 16.86
C THR A 138 -10.83 -5.86 17.37
N PHE A 139 -12.07 -5.41 17.47
CA PHE A 139 -13.20 -6.23 17.89
C PHE A 139 -13.54 -7.36 16.89
N ARG A 140 -13.50 -7.04 15.60
CA ARG A 140 -13.81 -7.99 14.52
C ARG A 140 -12.59 -8.67 13.93
N HIS A 141 -11.39 -8.26 14.32
CA HIS A 141 -10.12 -8.75 13.79
C HIS A 141 -10.02 -8.65 12.25
N GLY A 142 -10.50 -7.54 11.68
CA GLY A 142 -10.51 -7.37 10.24
C GLY A 142 -10.75 -5.94 9.79
N TYR A 143 -10.75 -5.76 8.46
CA TYR A 143 -10.90 -4.46 7.79
C TYR A 143 -12.30 -4.24 7.21
N GLY A 144 -13.29 -4.90 7.76
CA GLY A 144 -14.67 -4.76 7.30
C GLY A 144 -14.84 -5.21 5.84
N LYS A 145 -15.53 -4.40 5.04
CA LYS A 145 -15.78 -4.70 3.62
C LYS A 145 -14.50 -4.79 2.78
N PHE A 146 -13.41 -4.15 3.21
CA PHE A 146 -12.14 -4.19 2.49
C PHE A 146 -11.49 -5.57 2.51
N ASP A 147 -11.82 -6.41 3.49
CA ASP A 147 -11.33 -7.80 3.57
C ASP A 147 -11.67 -8.64 2.33
N GLN A 148 -12.69 -8.28 1.56
CA GLN A 148 -13.03 -8.98 0.31
C GLN A 148 -11.88 -8.95 -0.72
N TYR A 149 -10.97 -8.00 -0.61
CA TYR A 149 -9.82 -7.84 -1.51
C TYR A 149 -8.55 -8.48 -0.96
N ARG A 150 -8.58 -9.06 0.24
CA ARG A 150 -7.42 -9.65 0.88
C ARG A 150 -6.88 -10.83 0.10
N VAL A 151 -5.56 -10.89 0.00
CA VAL A 151 -4.83 -12.05 -0.51
C VAL A 151 -3.87 -12.54 0.57
N SER A 152 -3.53 -13.85 0.52
CA SER A 152 -2.86 -14.49 1.66
C SER A 152 -1.38 -14.13 1.78
N THR A 153 -0.70 -13.92 0.64
CA THR A 153 0.75 -13.71 0.62
C THR A 153 1.14 -12.59 -0.34
N PHE A 154 2.35 -12.08 -0.16
CA PHE A 154 2.95 -11.13 -1.09
C PHE A 154 3.06 -11.72 -2.51
N LYS A 155 3.38 -12.99 -2.63
CA LYS A 155 3.42 -13.68 -3.92
C LYS A 155 2.06 -13.69 -4.60
N ASP A 156 1.00 -13.99 -3.87
CA ASP A 156 -0.37 -13.95 -4.40
C ASP A 156 -0.73 -12.55 -4.88
N LEU A 157 -0.34 -11.52 -4.14
CA LEU A 157 -0.53 -10.13 -4.55
C LEU A 157 0.20 -9.83 -5.86
N ALA A 158 1.45 -10.26 -5.98
CA ALA A 158 2.26 -10.03 -7.16
C ALA A 158 1.73 -10.75 -8.41
N LEU A 159 1.14 -11.92 -8.25
CA LEU A 159 0.66 -12.76 -9.36
C LEU A 159 -0.79 -12.48 -9.79
N ARG A 160 -1.48 -11.59 -9.12
CA ARG A 160 -2.86 -11.21 -9.47
C ARG A 160 -2.98 -10.47 -10.80
#